data_c1498f67767869ee41967ebeab748027
#
_entry.id   c1498f67767869ee41967ebeab748027
#
_cell.length_a   1.000
_cell.length_b   1.000
_cell.length_c   1.000
_cell.angle_alpha   90.00
_cell.angle_beta   90.00
_cell.angle_gamma   90.00
#
_symmetry.space_group_name_H-M   'P 1'
#
loop_
_entity.id
_entity.type
_entity.pdbx_description
1 polymer ?
#
loop_
_entity_poly.entity_id
_entity_poly.type
_entity_poly.pdbx_seq_one_letter_code
_entity_poly.pdbx_strand_id
1 'polypeptide(L)'
;MLLNWTRTSGIVMLPMSPRPRFAVLIILAGLLWLAGTPSDAFAHGVTAGDKGFLQEVSGVLLIPFAYLGAKHMVTGYDHLLFLLGVIFFLYRLRDVGLYVTLFAVGHSVTLLAGVLTGVRMNAYVIDAIIGLSVVYKALDNLGAFKQWFGVQPSTKAATLIFGLCHGFGLATKILDFEVSPDGLVQNLVAFNVGVEMGQLFALSVILIAMGYWRRTSSFGRHAYTANVWIMTAGFVLMGYQITGYFIPDFI
;
A
#
# COMPACT_ATOMS: atom_id res chain seq x y z
N MET A 1 -4.91 6.76 35.54
CA MET A 1 -3.79 7.47 34.91
C MET A 1 -4.24 7.84 33.51
N LEU A 2 -4.72 9.10 33.34
CA LEU A 2 -5.29 9.61 32.08
C LEU A 2 -4.15 9.86 31.11
N LEU A 3 -4.14 9.16 29.97
CA LEU A 3 -3.23 9.39 28.84
C LEU A 3 -3.50 10.79 28.26
N ASN A 4 -2.57 11.71 28.45
CA ASN A 4 -2.62 13.03 27.82
C ASN A 4 -2.43 12.88 26.30
N TRP A 5 -3.53 12.97 25.57
CA TRP A 5 -3.57 12.99 24.12
C TRP A 5 -3.32 14.41 23.62
N THR A 6 -2.10 14.73 23.23
CA THR A 6 -1.81 16.03 22.61
C THR A 6 -2.34 16.04 21.17
N ARG A 7 -3.41 16.80 20.96
CA ARG A 7 -3.98 17.10 19.64
C ARG A 7 -3.10 18.12 18.91
N THR A 8 -2.27 17.65 18.01
CA THR A 8 -1.71 18.51 16.98
C THR A 8 -2.08 17.91 15.62
N SER A 9 -2.78 18.66 14.79
CA SER A 9 -3.14 18.38 13.39
C SER A 9 -3.99 17.11 13.10
N GLY A 10 -4.88 16.70 14.01
CA GLY A 10 -5.82 15.60 13.74
C GLY A 10 -5.20 14.18 13.76
N ILE A 11 -3.89 14.06 13.94
CA ILE A 11 -3.18 12.79 14.08
C ILE A 11 -2.93 12.55 15.56
N VAL A 12 -3.47 11.47 16.08
CA VAL A 12 -3.21 11.01 17.45
C VAL A 12 -2.00 10.07 17.42
N MET A 13 -0.92 10.47 18.09
CA MET A 13 0.28 9.64 18.22
C MET A 13 0.23 8.78 19.48
N LEU A 14 0.60 7.51 19.38
CA LEU A 14 0.77 6.62 20.52
C LEU A 14 2.16 6.80 21.13
N PRO A 15 2.27 6.90 22.49
CA PRO A 15 3.58 6.82 23.13
C PRO A 15 4.16 5.42 22.94
N MET A 16 5.39 5.31 22.46
CA MET A 16 6.08 4.02 22.37
C MET A 16 6.32 3.46 23.78
N SER A 17 5.90 2.22 23.98
CA SER A 17 6.25 1.45 25.18
C SER A 17 7.76 1.15 25.18
N PRO A 18 8.47 1.18 26.34
CA PRO A 18 9.92 0.95 26.43
C PRO A 18 10.35 -0.52 26.22
N ARG A 19 9.57 -1.34 25.54
CA ARG A 19 9.89 -2.76 25.31
C ARG A 19 10.19 -3.06 23.83
N PRO A 20 11.34 -2.58 23.26
CA PRO A 20 11.69 -2.83 21.86
C PRO A 20 11.94 -4.32 21.56
N ARG A 21 12.18 -5.14 22.58
CA ARG A 21 12.47 -6.59 22.43
C ARG A 21 11.31 -7.37 21.83
N PHE A 22 10.06 -7.02 22.15
CA PHE A 22 8.89 -7.69 21.58
C PHE A 22 8.67 -7.37 20.10
N ALA A 23 8.88 -6.12 19.69
CA ALA A 23 8.76 -5.72 18.29
C ALA A 23 9.80 -6.47 17.42
N VAL A 24 11.04 -6.58 17.90
CA VAL A 24 12.11 -7.33 17.22
C VAL A 24 11.74 -8.82 17.09
N LEU A 25 11.21 -9.43 18.14
CA LEU A 25 10.79 -10.84 18.09
C LEU A 25 9.64 -11.09 17.11
N ILE A 26 8.68 -10.17 17.02
CA ILE A 26 7.57 -10.28 16.06
C ILE A 26 8.08 -10.12 14.63
N ILE A 27 9.01 -9.17 14.39
CA ILE A 27 9.65 -8.99 13.08
C ILE A 27 10.42 -10.26 12.68
N LEU A 28 11.23 -10.81 13.60
CA LEU A 28 11.98 -12.05 13.37
C LEU A 28 11.07 -13.25 13.12
N ALA A 29 9.96 -13.37 13.88
CA ALA A 29 8.98 -14.42 13.66
C ALA A 29 8.27 -14.27 12.31
N GLY A 30 7.96 -13.04 11.88
CA GLY A 30 7.43 -12.74 10.55
C GLY A 30 8.41 -13.12 9.43
N LEU A 31 9.68 -12.79 9.58
CA LEU A 31 10.74 -13.17 8.63
C LEU A 31 10.97 -14.68 8.56
N LEU A 32 10.91 -15.38 9.70
CA LEU A 32 11.01 -16.84 9.77
C LEU A 32 9.79 -17.54 9.14
N TRP A 33 8.61 -16.96 9.32
CA TRP A 33 7.39 -17.48 8.69
C TRP A 33 7.44 -17.35 7.16
N LEU A 34 8.07 -16.29 6.65
CA LEU A 34 8.28 -16.06 5.22
C LEU A 34 9.16 -17.12 4.57
N ALA A 35 10.20 -17.57 5.28
CA ALA A 35 11.10 -18.62 4.78
C ALA A 35 10.40 -19.98 4.61
N GLY A 36 9.17 -20.14 5.11
CA GLY A 36 8.40 -21.38 5.04
C GLY A 36 7.11 -21.34 4.22
N THR A 37 6.76 -20.21 3.56
CA THR A 37 5.50 -20.11 2.79
C THR A 37 5.70 -20.45 1.30
N PRO A 38 4.74 -21.18 0.68
CA PRO A 38 4.80 -21.46 -0.77
C PRO A 38 4.65 -20.17 -1.61
N SER A 39 5.14 -20.26 -2.83
CA SER A 39 5.41 -19.22 -3.82
C SER A 39 4.23 -18.34 -4.31
N ASP A 40 3.06 -18.38 -3.72
CA ASP A 40 1.86 -17.71 -4.25
C ASP A 40 1.52 -16.36 -3.58
N ALA A 41 2.42 -15.78 -2.78
CA ALA A 41 2.22 -14.48 -2.13
C ALA A 41 2.53 -13.31 -3.08
N PHE A 42 1.76 -13.20 -4.16
CA PHE A 42 1.89 -12.10 -5.12
C PHE A 42 1.33 -10.79 -4.53
N ALA A 43 2.20 -9.92 -4.06
CA ALA A 43 1.80 -8.61 -3.54
C ALA A 43 1.24 -7.68 -4.62
N HIS A 44 1.69 -7.82 -5.88
CA HIS A 44 1.27 -7.01 -7.03
C HIS A 44 0.97 -7.83 -8.28
N GLY A 45 0.61 -9.10 -8.13
CA GLY A 45 0.37 -9.99 -9.26
C GLY A 45 -0.89 -9.60 -10.05
N VAL A 46 -0.74 -9.42 -11.36
CA VAL A 46 -1.85 -9.57 -12.29
C VAL A 46 -2.08 -11.07 -12.45
N THR A 47 -3.31 -11.54 -12.22
CA THR A 47 -3.61 -12.98 -12.34
C THR A 47 -3.31 -13.50 -13.76
N ALA A 48 -2.99 -14.78 -13.91
CA ALA A 48 -2.71 -15.37 -15.23
C ALA A 48 -3.87 -15.14 -16.23
N GLY A 49 -5.13 -15.16 -15.76
CA GLY A 49 -6.30 -14.88 -16.59
C GLY A 49 -6.37 -13.42 -17.03
N ASP A 50 -6.05 -12.47 -16.14
CA ASP A 50 -6.04 -11.05 -16.49
C ASP A 50 -4.89 -10.72 -17.46
N LYS A 51 -3.74 -11.41 -17.32
CA LYS A 51 -2.60 -11.29 -18.25
C LYS A 51 -2.98 -11.76 -19.65
N GLY A 52 -3.58 -12.95 -19.77
CA GLY A 52 -4.07 -13.48 -21.03
C GLY A 52 -5.06 -12.54 -21.70
N PHE A 53 -6.04 -12.02 -20.93
CA PHE A 53 -6.99 -11.03 -21.43
C PHE A 53 -6.27 -9.79 -21.98
N LEU A 54 -5.32 -9.22 -21.25
CA LEU A 54 -4.61 -7.99 -21.67
C LEU A 54 -3.78 -8.19 -22.95
N GLN A 55 -3.28 -9.40 -23.21
CA GLN A 55 -2.50 -9.73 -24.42
C GLN A 55 -3.37 -9.98 -25.65
N GLU A 56 -4.60 -10.47 -25.46
CA GLU A 56 -5.51 -10.85 -26.56
C GLU A 56 -6.37 -9.69 -27.05
N VAL A 57 -6.56 -8.64 -26.22
CA VAL A 57 -7.49 -7.56 -26.54
C VAL A 57 -6.82 -6.41 -27.30
N SER A 58 -7.56 -5.81 -28.23
CA SER A 58 -7.22 -4.58 -28.91
C SER A 58 -8.42 -3.64 -28.96
N GLY A 59 -8.15 -2.33 -29.14
CA GLY A 59 -9.17 -1.30 -29.15
C GLY A 59 -9.59 -0.80 -27.77
N VAL A 60 -10.64 0.04 -27.74
CA VAL A 60 -11.10 0.74 -26.53
C VAL A 60 -12.08 -0.16 -25.76
N LEU A 61 -11.70 -0.60 -24.57
CA LEU A 61 -12.43 -1.51 -23.69
C LEU A 61 -12.58 -0.92 -22.27
N LEU A 62 -13.32 0.17 -22.13
CA LEU A 62 -13.40 0.95 -20.89
C LEU A 62 -13.89 0.15 -19.68
N ILE A 63 -14.97 -0.62 -19.83
CA ILE A 63 -15.57 -1.37 -18.70
C ILE A 63 -14.65 -2.48 -18.20
N PRO A 64 -14.06 -3.34 -19.04
CA PRO A 64 -13.09 -4.34 -18.61
C PRO A 64 -11.88 -3.73 -17.90
N PHE A 65 -11.31 -2.64 -18.44
CA PHE A 65 -10.17 -2.00 -17.81
C PHE A 65 -10.52 -1.31 -16.48
N ALA A 66 -11.68 -0.69 -16.36
CA ALA A 66 -12.17 -0.18 -15.08
C ALA A 66 -12.37 -1.30 -14.06
N TYR A 67 -12.91 -2.45 -14.47
CA TYR A 67 -13.01 -3.62 -13.59
C TYR A 67 -11.63 -4.12 -13.14
N LEU A 68 -10.65 -4.23 -14.05
CA LEU A 68 -9.29 -4.65 -13.72
C LEU A 68 -8.63 -3.68 -12.73
N GLY A 69 -8.82 -2.37 -12.90
CA GLY A 69 -8.32 -1.36 -11.96
C GLY A 69 -8.94 -1.50 -10.57
N ALA A 70 -10.26 -1.68 -10.49
CA ALA A 70 -10.95 -1.90 -9.21
C ALA A 70 -10.50 -3.21 -8.55
N LYS A 71 -10.39 -4.29 -9.32
CA LYS A 71 -9.90 -5.59 -8.86
C LYS A 71 -8.48 -5.46 -8.31
N HIS A 72 -7.56 -4.85 -9.06
CA HIS A 72 -6.18 -4.61 -8.65
C HIS A 72 -6.10 -3.92 -7.29
N MET A 73 -6.88 -2.86 -7.09
CA MET A 73 -6.88 -2.10 -5.85
C MET A 73 -7.42 -2.89 -4.65
N VAL A 74 -8.46 -3.70 -4.85
CA VAL A 74 -9.09 -4.49 -3.78
C VAL A 74 -8.30 -5.76 -3.44
N THR A 75 -7.58 -6.33 -4.41
CA THR A 75 -6.79 -7.56 -4.20
C THR A 75 -5.33 -7.30 -3.84
N GLY A 76 -4.82 -6.07 -4.03
CA GLY A 76 -3.47 -5.70 -3.65
C GLY A 76 -3.32 -5.54 -2.13
N TYR A 77 -2.74 -6.53 -1.46
CA TYR A 77 -2.55 -6.52 0.00
C TYR A 77 -1.72 -5.33 0.49
N ASP A 78 -0.76 -4.91 -0.27
CA ASP A 78 0.09 -3.75 0.00
C ASP A 78 -0.70 -2.43 -0.03
N HIS A 79 -1.59 -2.25 -1.01
CA HIS A 79 -2.51 -1.11 -1.05
C HIS A 79 -3.42 -1.11 0.18
N LEU A 80 -4.02 -2.25 0.52
CA LEU A 80 -4.91 -2.37 1.66
C LEU A 80 -4.19 -2.12 2.99
N LEU A 81 -2.98 -2.66 3.16
CA LEU A 81 -2.15 -2.44 4.35
C LEU A 81 -1.69 -0.98 4.46
N PHE A 82 -1.28 -0.37 3.35
CA PHE A 82 -0.90 1.03 3.32
C PHE A 82 -2.09 1.94 3.66
N LEU A 83 -3.25 1.73 3.03
CA LEU A 83 -4.49 2.46 3.32
C LEU A 83 -4.89 2.31 4.79
N LEU A 84 -4.88 1.08 5.32
CA LEU A 84 -5.16 0.82 6.73
C LEU A 84 -4.20 1.60 7.63
N GLY A 85 -2.90 1.59 7.31
CA GLY A 85 -1.89 2.37 8.02
C GLY A 85 -2.18 3.87 7.97
N VAL A 86 -2.51 4.42 6.79
CA VAL A 86 -2.81 5.85 6.61
C VAL A 86 -4.01 6.29 7.43
N ILE A 87 -5.11 5.52 7.38
CA ILE A 87 -6.35 5.91 8.08
C ILE A 87 -6.38 5.50 9.55
N PHE A 88 -5.38 4.75 10.04
CA PHE A 88 -5.41 4.13 11.38
C PHE A 88 -5.76 5.12 12.50
N PHE A 89 -5.24 6.35 12.43
CA PHE A 89 -5.50 7.44 13.38
C PHE A 89 -6.21 8.64 12.76
N LEU A 90 -6.73 8.54 11.54
CA LEU A 90 -7.55 9.58 10.93
C LEU A 90 -9.01 9.38 11.32
N TYR A 91 -9.59 10.40 11.94
CA TYR A 91 -10.97 10.38 12.44
C TYR A 91 -11.92 11.24 11.60
N ARG A 92 -11.39 12.16 10.79
CA ARG A 92 -12.19 13.07 9.98
C ARG A 92 -12.22 12.59 8.55
N LEU A 93 -13.41 12.38 7.99
CA LEU A 93 -13.58 11.96 6.59
C LEU A 93 -12.89 12.90 5.59
N ARG A 94 -12.86 14.22 5.88
CA ARG A 94 -12.15 15.18 5.04
C ARG A 94 -10.65 14.89 4.95
N ASP A 95 -10.02 14.57 6.10
CA ASP A 95 -8.59 14.24 6.12
C ASP A 95 -8.35 12.92 5.39
N VAL A 96 -9.20 11.93 5.61
CA VAL A 96 -9.15 10.65 4.88
C VAL A 96 -9.22 10.89 3.36
N GLY A 97 -10.20 11.68 2.89
CA GLY A 97 -10.35 12.02 1.48
C GLY A 97 -9.09 12.66 0.91
N LEU A 98 -8.48 13.62 1.63
CA LEU A 98 -7.24 14.27 1.19
C LEU A 98 -6.08 13.27 0.97
N TYR A 99 -5.84 12.36 1.92
CA TYR A 99 -4.77 11.37 1.81
C TYR A 99 -5.02 10.37 0.68
N VAL A 100 -6.27 9.94 0.53
CA VAL A 100 -6.68 9.05 -0.56
C VAL A 100 -6.47 9.71 -1.92
N THR A 101 -6.89 10.97 -2.08
CA THR A 101 -6.67 11.73 -3.32
C THR A 101 -5.19 11.92 -3.61
N LEU A 102 -4.35 12.25 -2.61
CA LEU A 102 -2.91 12.39 -2.80
C LEU A 102 -2.27 11.09 -3.31
N PHE A 103 -2.67 9.96 -2.73
CA PHE A 103 -2.21 8.65 -3.19
C PHE A 103 -2.67 8.36 -4.63
N ALA A 104 -3.97 8.52 -4.91
CA ALA A 104 -4.55 8.26 -6.24
C ALA A 104 -3.92 9.14 -7.32
N VAL A 105 -3.70 10.43 -7.05
CA VAL A 105 -3.02 11.35 -7.98
C VAL A 105 -1.59 10.89 -8.25
N GLY A 106 -0.81 10.57 -7.20
CA GLY A 106 0.54 10.05 -7.38
C GLY A 106 0.57 8.78 -8.23
N HIS A 107 -0.29 7.82 -7.89
CA HIS A 107 -0.42 6.56 -8.60
C HIS A 107 -0.79 6.75 -10.08
N SER A 108 -1.82 7.54 -10.37
CA SER A 108 -2.30 7.77 -11.74
C SER A 108 -1.26 8.48 -12.60
N VAL A 109 -0.57 9.48 -12.05
CA VAL A 109 0.46 10.23 -12.77
C VAL A 109 1.60 9.31 -13.23
N THR A 110 2.13 8.49 -12.32
CA THR A 110 3.27 7.62 -12.67
C THR A 110 2.87 6.38 -13.46
N LEU A 111 1.66 5.86 -13.27
CA LEU A 111 1.13 4.80 -14.12
C LEU A 111 1.03 5.29 -15.57
N LEU A 112 0.35 6.41 -15.83
CA LEU A 112 0.22 6.96 -17.17
C LEU A 112 1.58 7.35 -17.76
N ALA A 113 2.38 8.10 -17.02
CA ALA A 113 3.70 8.50 -17.48
C ALA A 113 4.61 7.31 -17.78
N GLY A 114 4.68 6.32 -16.89
CA GLY A 114 5.51 5.12 -17.05
C GLY A 114 5.13 4.31 -18.28
N VAL A 115 3.84 4.03 -18.48
CA VAL A 115 3.38 3.27 -19.65
C VAL A 115 3.57 4.07 -20.95
N LEU A 116 3.22 5.35 -20.97
CA LEU A 116 3.32 6.17 -22.20
C LEU A 116 4.75 6.49 -22.63
N THR A 117 5.68 6.60 -21.67
CA THR A 117 7.10 6.84 -21.96
C THR A 117 7.90 5.55 -22.14
N GLY A 118 7.33 4.40 -21.84
CA GLY A 118 8.03 3.11 -21.91
C GLY A 118 9.14 2.94 -20.85
N VAL A 119 9.15 3.77 -19.80
CA VAL A 119 10.16 3.69 -18.75
C VAL A 119 9.93 2.45 -17.91
N ARG A 120 10.91 1.54 -17.92
CA ARG A 120 10.91 0.31 -17.13
C ARG A 120 11.85 0.44 -15.94
N MET A 121 11.39 -0.03 -14.81
CA MET A 121 12.19 -0.17 -13.59
C MET A 121 12.20 -1.63 -13.15
N ASN A 122 13.15 -2.01 -12.31
CA ASN A 122 13.14 -3.35 -11.76
C ASN A 122 11.93 -3.54 -10.84
N ALA A 123 11.04 -4.48 -11.17
CA ALA A 123 9.79 -4.71 -10.45
C ALA A 123 10.03 -5.06 -8.98
N TYR A 124 11.05 -5.89 -8.69
CA TYR A 124 11.39 -6.26 -7.32
C TYR A 124 11.80 -5.06 -6.46
N VAL A 125 12.57 -4.13 -7.03
CA VAL A 125 13.02 -2.92 -6.32
C VAL A 125 11.82 -2.03 -5.98
N ILE A 126 10.93 -1.81 -6.95
CA ILE A 126 9.73 -1.00 -6.74
C ILE A 126 8.81 -1.65 -5.71
N ASP A 127 8.55 -2.95 -5.84
CA ASP A 127 7.68 -3.67 -4.91
C ASP A 127 8.29 -3.72 -3.48
N ALA A 128 9.62 -3.75 -3.35
CA ALA A 128 10.29 -3.60 -2.06
C ALA A 128 10.06 -2.19 -1.45
N ILE A 129 10.12 -1.12 -2.27
CA ILE A 129 9.79 0.24 -1.82
C ILE A 129 8.32 0.34 -1.40
N ILE A 130 7.43 -0.36 -2.11
CA ILE A 130 6.00 -0.44 -1.74
C ILE A 130 5.86 -1.12 -0.37
N GLY A 131 6.51 -2.25 -0.13
CA GLY A 131 6.55 -2.88 1.20
C GLY A 131 7.12 -1.94 2.28
N LEU A 132 8.19 -1.19 1.95
CA LEU A 132 8.77 -0.19 2.84
C LEU A 132 7.78 0.94 3.16
N SER A 133 6.88 1.32 2.25
CA SER A 133 5.86 2.34 2.50
C SER A 133 4.91 1.96 3.65
N VAL A 134 4.57 0.67 3.75
CA VAL A 134 3.76 0.12 4.85
C VAL A 134 4.53 0.19 6.18
N VAL A 135 5.82 -0.19 6.17
CA VAL A 135 6.71 -0.07 7.34
C VAL A 135 6.82 1.39 7.79
N TYR A 136 7.10 2.30 6.84
CA TYR A 136 7.20 3.73 7.10
C TYR A 136 5.93 4.26 7.78
N LYS A 137 4.76 3.90 7.24
CA LYS A 137 3.50 4.40 7.79
C LYS A 137 3.20 3.82 9.18
N ALA A 138 3.55 2.59 9.44
CA ALA A 138 3.43 2.00 10.78
C ALA A 138 4.36 2.70 11.79
N LEU A 139 5.62 2.98 11.42
CA LEU A 139 6.56 3.76 12.24
C LEU A 139 6.06 5.18 12.50
N ASP A 140 5.48 5.84 11.49
CA ASP A 140 4.85 7.15 11.62
C ASP A 140 3.71 7.12 12.65
N ASN A 141 2.86 6.10 12.58
CA ASN A 141 1.75 5.89 13.52
C ASN A 141 2.24 5.61 14.96
N LEU A 142 3.36 4.92 15.10
CA LEU A 142 3.99 4.63 16.40
C LEU A 142 4.76 5.83 16.98
N GLY A 143 4.92 6.92 16.22
CA GLY A 143 5.66 8.12 16.63
C GLY A 143 7.16 7.93 16.65
N ALA A 144 7.68 6.89 15.97
CA ALA A 144 9.09 6.53 15.96
C ALA A 144 9.98 7.66 15.42
N PHE A 145 9.58 8.34 14.36
CA PHE A 145 10.35 9.43 13.75
C PHE A 145 10.55 10.60 14.71
N LYS A 146 9.49 10.98 15.43
CA LYS A 146 9.58 12.04 16.43
C LYS A 146 10.49 11.63 17.58
N GLN A 147 10.46 10.37 18.00
CA GLN A 147 11.28 9.86 19.09
C GLN A 147 12.76 9.74 18.69
N TRP A 148 13.06 9.28 17.47
CA TRP A 148 14.44 9.04 17.03
C TRP A 148 15.13 10.28 16.49
N PHE A 149 14.38 11.13 15.76
CA PHE A 149 14.95 12.27 15.03
C PHE A 149 14.43 13.63 15.51
N GLY A 150 13.52 13.65 16.50
CA GLY A 150 12.91 14.89 16.99
C GLY A 150 11.91 15.55 16.02
N VAL A 151 11.75 15.04 14.81
CA VAL A 151 10.87 15.59 13.76
C VAL A 151 9.82 14.57 13.34
N GLN A 152 8.62 15.08 13.01
CA GLN A 152 7.57 14.27 12.39
C GLN A 152 7.52 14.59 10.90
N PRO A 153 7.79 13.61 10.02
CA PRO A 153 7.69 13.82 8.57
C PRO A 153 6.28 14.19 8.13
N SER A 154 6.18 14.91 7.00
CA SER A 154 4.88 15.23 6.43
C SER A 154 4.22 13.98 5.86
N THR A 155 3.21 13.46 6.55
CA THR A 155 2.43 12.30 6.11
C THR A 155 1.79 12.53 4.72
N LYS A 156 1.39 13.78 4.41
CA LYS A 156 0.83 14.13 3.08
C LYS A 156 1.85 13.95 1.97
N ALA A 157 3.07 14.48 2.18
CA ALA A 157 4.15 14.32 1.21
C ALA A 157 4.54 12.85 1.03
N ALA A 158 4.65 12.10 2.13
CA ALA A 158 4.94 10.69 2.10
C ALA A 158 3.86 9.90 1.32
N THR A 159 2.57 10.20 1.55
CA THR A 159 1.46 9.53 0.85
C THR A 159 1.49 9.79 -0.66
N LEU A 160 1.80 11.02 -1.09
CA LEU A 160 1.96 11.35 -2.51
C LEU A 160 3.16 10.59 -3.11
N ILE A 161 4.33 10.62 -2.44
CA ILE A 161 5.55 9.93 -2.92
C ILE A 161 5.31 8.43 -3.04
N PHE A 162 4.68 7.80 -2.06
CA PHE A 162 4.38 6.38 -2.13
C PHE A 162 3.33 6.07 -3.20
N GLY A 163 2.36 6.95 -3.42
CA GLY A 163 1.46 6.84 -4.58
C GLY A 163 2.22 6.82 -5.90
N LEU A 164 3.19 7.74 -6.08
CA LEU A 164 4.07 7.74 -7.25
C LEU A 164 4.83 6.40 -7.41
N CYS A 165 5.39 5.85 -6.34
CA CYS A 165 6.09 4.55 -6.38
C CYS A 165 5.14 3.41 -6.79
N HIS A 166 3.92 3.35 -6.22
CA HIS A 166 2.93 2.32 -6.54
C HIS A 166 2.53 2.36 -8.02
N GLY A 167 2.29 3.57 -8.58
CA GLY A 167 1.94 3.71 -10.00
C GLY A 167 3.07 3.25 -10.93
N PHE A 168 4.33 3.50 -10.58
CA PHE A 168 5.49 2.99 -11.33
C PHE A 168 5.58 1.47 -11.30
N GLY A 169 5.32 0.84 -10.15
CA GLY A 169 5.30 -0.62 -10.03
C GLY A 169 4.32 -1.26 -11.01
N LEU A 170 3.11 -0.72 -11.07
CA LEU A 170 2.10 -1.21 -11.99
C LEU A 170 2.43 -0.90 -13.45
N ALA A 171 2.97 0.30 -13.76
CA ALA A 171 3.39 0.67 -15.12
C ALA A 171 4.40 -0.32 -15.69
N THR A 172 5.41 -0.69 -14.90
CA THR A 172 6.43 -1.69 -15.29
C THR A 172 5.78 -3.02 -15.65
N LYS A 173 4.85 -3.51 -14.84
CA LYS A 173 4.14 -4.79 -15.08
C LYS A 173 3.24 -4.75 -16.31
N ILE A 174 2.55 -3.62 -16.56
CA ILE A 174 1.74 -3.45 -17.78
C ILE A 174 2.63 -3.48 -19.03
N LEU A 175 3.80 -2.84 -19.00
CA LEU A 175 4.76 -2.86 -20.10
C LEU A 175 5.31 -4.27 -20.38
N ASP A 176 5.39 -5.13 -19.38
CA ASP A 176 5.84 -6.52 -19.54
C ASP A 176 4.76 -7.42 -20.18
N PHE A 177 3.49 -6.96 -20.25
CA PHE A 177 2.40 -7.73 -20.86
C PHE A 177 2.20 -7.49 -22.36
N GLU A 178 3.00 -6.60 -22.98
CA GLU A 178 2.89 -6.30 -24.41
C GLU A 178 1.46 -5.89 -24.83
N VAL A 179 0.83 -5.03 -24.04
CA VAL A 179 -0.55 -4.56 -24.29
C VAL A 179 -0.62 -3.81 -25.63
N SER A 180 -1.68 -4.07 -26.41
CA SER A 180 -1.91 -3.39 -27.69
C SER A 180 -1.88 -1.86 -27.54
N PRO A 181 -1.17 -1.11 -28.42
CA PRO A 181 -1.19 0.35 -28.40
C PRO A 181 -2.54 0.94 -28.80
N ASP A 182 -3.40 0.14 -29.47
CA ASP A 182 -4.72 0.57 -29.90
C ASP A 182 -5.68 0.76 -28.72
N GLY A 183 -6.16 1.97 -28.50
CA GLY A 183 -7.02 2.31 -27.38
C GLY A 183 -6.31 2.36 -26.01
N LEU A 184 -4.96 2.27 -25.96
CA LEU A 184 -4.19 2.16 -24.72
C LEU A 184 -4.47 3.31 -23.75
N VAL A 185 -4.45 4.57 -24.21
CA VAL A 185 -4.66 5.74 -23.33
C VAL A 185 -6.04 5.71 -22.70
N GLN A 186 -7.09 5.44 -23.49
CA GLN A 186 -8.47 5.37 -23.01
C GLN A 186 -8.63 4.23 -21.99
N ASN A 187 -8.02 3.09 -22.27
CA ASN A 187 -8.06 1.93 -21.39
C ASN A 187 -7.30 2.19 -20.07
N LEU A 188 -6.14 2.86 -20.10
CA LEU A 188 -5.41 3.26 -18.90
C LEU A 188 -6.18 4.28 -18.06
N VAL A 189 -6.87 5.23 -18.68
CA VAL A 189 -7.74 6.19 -17.97
C VAL A 189 -8.88 5.43 -17.30
N ALA A 190 -9.53 4.51 -18.02
CA ALA A 190 -10.60 3.68 -17.46
C ALA A 190 -10.08 2.81 -16.30
N PHE A 191 -8.87 2.24 -16.42
CA PHE A 191 -8.22 1.50 -15.35
C PHE A 191 -8.02 2.36 -14.10
N ASN A 192 -7.50 3.61 -14.24
CA ASN A 192 -7.34 4.53 -13.13
C ASN A 192 -8.67 4.90 -12.45
N VAL A 193 -9.73 5.11 -13.22
CA VAL A 193 -11.10 5.29 -12.67
C VAL A 193 -11.50 4.06 -11.85
N GLY A 194 -11.21 2.87 -12.35
CA GLY A 194 -11.43 1.62 -11.63
C GLY A 194 -10.65 1.54 -10.32
N VAL A 195 -9.37 1.92 -10.33
CA VAL A 195 -8.53 1.99 -9.12
C VAL A 195 -9.16 2.90 -8.07
N GLU A 196 -9.63 4.10 -8.46
CA GLU A 196 -10.31 5.01 -7.53
C GLU A 196 -11.60 4.41 -6.96
N MET A 197 -12.40 3.75 -7.79
CA MET A 197 -13.62 3.05 -7.33
C MET A 197 -13.30 1.93 -6.35
N GLY A 198 -12.31 1.09 -6.66
CA GLY A 198 -11.82 0.03 -5.78
C GLY A 198 -11.28 0.57 -4.47
N GLN A 199 -10.54 1.69 -4.52
CA GLN A 199 -10.00 2.37 -3.36
C GLN A 199 -11.11 2.92 -2.45
N LEU A 200 -12.12 3.58 -3.01
CA LEU A 200 -13.27 4.07 -2.26
C LEU A 200 -14.05 2.94 -1.60
N PHE A 201 -14.22 1.82 -2.31
CA PHE A 201 -14.89 0.63 -1.77
C PHE A 201 -14.09 0.03 -0.60
N ALA A 202 -12.81 -0.29 -0.82
CA ALA A 202 -11.93 -0.85 0.22
C ALA A 202 -11.86 0.06 1.45
N LEU A 203 -11.69 1.37 1.22
CA LEU A 203 -11.63 2.37 2.26
C LEU A 203 -12.94 2.42 3.07
N SER A 204 -14.08 2.34 2.40
CA SER A 204 -15.39 2.34 3.09
C SER A 204 -15.50 1.15 4.06
N VAL A 205 -15.11 -0.05 3.62
CA VAL A 205 -15.08 -1.25 4.46
C VAL A 205 -14.13 -1.07 5.66
N ILE A 206 -12.91 -0.60 5.40
CA ILE A 206 -11.90 -0.39 6.46
C ILE A 206 -12.38 0.67 7.45
N LEU A 207 -12.95 1.79 6.98
CA LEU A 207 -13.45 2.86 7.84
C LEU A 207 -14.61 2.40 8.74
N ILE A 208 -15.53 1.58 8.21
CA ILE A 208 -16.62 0.99 9.00
C ILE A 208 -16.03 0.11 10.10
N ALA A 209 -15.14 -0.84 9.74
CA ALA A 209 -14.51 -1.74 10.69
C ALA A 209 -13.70 -0.98 11.77
N MET A 210 -12.88 -0.01 11.34
CA MET A 210 -12.10 0.84 12.24
C MET A 210 -13.01 1.72 13.12
N GLY A 211 -14.12 2.22 12.57
CA GLY A 211 -15.11 3.02 13.31
C GLY A 211 -15.73 2.24 14.47
N TYR A 212 -16.07 0.97 14.25
CA TYR A 212 -16.55 0.08 15.32
C TYR A 212 -15.45 -0.21 16.34
N TRP A 213 -14.26 -0.62 15.89
CA TRP A 213 -13.18 -0.97 16.80
C TRP A 213 -12.72 0.21 17.67
N ARG A 214 -12.61 1.41 17.10
CA ARG A 214 -12.22 2.64 17.82
C ARG A 214 -13.17 3.04 18.95
N ARG A 215 -14.43 2.55 18.93
CA ARG A 215 -15.42 2.79 20.00
C ARG A 215 -15.24 1.83 21.17
N THR A 216 -14.44 0.79 21.05
CA THR A 216 -14.20 -0.21 22.09
C THR A 216 -12.97 0.13 22.90
N SER A 217 -12.93 -0.31 24.18
CA SER A 217 -11.74 -0.24 25.03
C SER A 217 -10.56 -1.07 24.48
N SER A 218 -10.84 -2.02 23.59
CA SER A 218 -9.85 -2.85 22.92
C SER A 218 -8.92 -2.01 22.02
N PHE A 219 -9.43 -0.98 21.34
CA PHE A 219 -8.61 -0.13 20.49
C PHE A 219 -7.44 0.51 21.26
N GLY A 220 -7.72 1.15 22.40
CA GLY A 220 -6.68 1.78 23.23
C GLY A 220 -5.61 0.80 23.73
N ARG A 221 -5.98 -0.48 23.97
CA ARG A 221 -5.06 -1.52 24.44
C ARG A 221 -4.21 -2.13 23.32
N HIS A 222 -4.76 -2.27 22.12
CA HIS A 222 -4.14 -3.06 21.06
C HIS A 222 -3.69 -2.22 19.83
N ALA A 223 -3.96 -0.91 19.80
CA ALA A 223 -3.58 -0.06 18.67
C ALA A 223 -2.06 -0.08 18.41
N TYR A 224 -1.24 -0.11 19.48
CA TYR A 224 0.22 -0.27 19.36
C TYR A 224 0.57 -1.61 18.67
N THR A 225 0.05 -2.72 19.19
CA THR A 225 0.30 -4.07 18.68
C THR A 225 -0.17 -4.21 17.23
N ALA A 226 -1.33 -3.63 16.89
CA ALA A 226 -1.83 -3.64 15.51
C ALA A 226 -0.89 -2.92 14.54
N ASN A 227 -0.31 -1.76 14.92
CA ASN A 227 0.69 -1.09 14.09
C ASN A 227 2.01 -1.88 14.00
N VAL A 228 2.39 -2.63 15.04
CA VAL A 228 3.54 -3.55 14.97
C VAL A 228 3.24 -4.68 13.98
N TRP A 229 2.03 -5.23 13.93
CA TRP A 229 1.64 -6.23 12.93
C TRP A 229 1.64 -5.66 11.51
N ILE A 230 1.13 -4.44 11.30
CA ILE A 230 1.20 -3.75 9.99
C ILE A 230 2.66 -3.58 9.58
N MET A 231 3.54 -3.15 10.49
CA MET A 231 4.98 -3.01 10.24
C MET A 231 5.62 -4.35 9.87
N THR A 232 5.29 -5.42 10.60
CA THR A 232 5.78 -6.77 10.31
C THR A 232 5.35 -7.22 8.91
N ALA A 233 4.08 -7.03 8.54
CA ALA A 233 3.58 -7.34 7.21
C ALA A 233 4.34 -6.56 6.12
N GLY A 234 4.63 -5.28 6.35
CA GLY A 234 5.44 -4.46 5.44
C GLY A 234 6.86 -4.99 5.27
N PHE A 235 7.53 -5.41 6.36
CA PHE A 235 8.86 -6.04 6.28
C PHE A 235 8.82 -7.38 5.54
N VAL A 236 7.75 -8.14 5.75
CA VAL A 236 7.52 -9.41 5.03
C VAL A 236 7.42 -9.15 3.53
N LEU A 237 6.58 -8.21 3.10
CA LEU A 237 6.45 -7.83 1.69
C LEU A 237 7.79 -7.35 1.10
N MET A 238 8.48 -6.45 1.81
CA MET A 238 9.78 -5.94 1.39
C MET A 238 10.82 -7.04 1.29
N GLY A 239 10.92 -7.91 2.30
CA GLY A 239 11.89 -9.00 2.34
C GLY A 239 11.67 -10.01 1.23
N TYR A 240 10.41 -10.35 0.92
CA TYR A 240 10.05 -11.22 -0.19
C TYR A 240 10.59 -10.66 -1.52
N GLN A 241 10.34 -9.40 -1.80
CA GLN A 241 10.79 -8.76 -3.03
C GLN A 241 12.33 -8.63 -3.12
N ILE A 242 12.99 -8.32 -2.02
CA ILE A 242 14.46 -8.28 -1.96
C ILE A 242 15.05 -9.67 -2.22
N THR A 243 14.44 -10.72 -1.67
CA THR A 243 14.86 -12.09 -1.90
C THR A 243 14.73 -12.47 -3.37
N GLY A 244 13.60 -12.17 -4.01
CA GLY A 244 13.40 -12.42 -5.44
C GLY A 244 14.36 -11.63 -6.34
N TYR A 245 14.80 -10.45 -5.91
CA TYR A 245 15.81 -9.68 -6.64
C TYR A 245 17.18 -10.38 -6.66
N PHE A 246 17.60 -10.96 -5.54
CA PHE A 246 18.91 -11.62 -5.44
C PHE A 246 18.88 -13.10 -5.81
N ILE A 247 17.74 -13.76 -5.67
CA ILE A 247 17.55 -15.20 -5.92
C ILE A 247 16.27 -15.39 -6.76
N PRO A 248 16.33 -15.11 -8.08
CA PRO A 248 15.14 -15.17 -8.94
C PRO A 248 14.44 -16.54 -8.96
N ASP A 249 15.17 -17.63 -8.74
CA ASP A 249 14.64 -18.99 -8.71
C ASP A 249 13.94 -19.36 -7.38
N PHE A 250 13.95 -18.44 -6.41
CA PHE A 250 13.31 -18.64 -5.11
C PHE A 250 11.81 -18.32 -5.12
N ILE A 251 11.34 -17.54 -6.10
CA ILE A 251 9.97 -17.00 -6.19
C ILE A 251 9.28 -17.51 -7.45
#